data_759e153b86f7301876f278c33f884a23
#
_entry.id   759e153b86f7301876f278c33f884a23
#
_cell.length_a   1.000
_cell.length_b   1.000
_cell.length_c   1.000
_cell.angle_alpha   90.00
_cell.angle_beta   90.00
_cell.angle_gamma   90.00
#
_symmetry.space_group_name_H-M   'P 1'
#
loop_
_entity.id
_entity.type
_entity.pdbx_description
1 polymer ?
#
loop_
_entity_poly.entity_id
_entity_poly.type
_entity_poly.pdbx_seq_one_letter_code
_entity_poly.pdbx_strand_id
1 'polypeptide(L)'
;MKIYKNSGLKPAVKAALHDLGAGASRRRQELFYARSLFSEEQREATQLLEYCIVKTGDVKLHRDMVCELDKVIEERQPAVIYMDELRDGELLYKPDYAPDNLMAHNYIGNCVVVRRDLMDDCAVKLSRGASLWSFNKYICGRCREEEIAHVSRALFEDNGHISEDGANTKDSIVDGFENASNGKCCKKISVIIPNYEHADDLRRCVESLLYINSYKNIEIIIVENNSTSEEIFSCYDELLREHPDVIRLEKWEGSFNYSAINNYGASRADGELLLLLNNDTKIIEPDSLWAMAEYAVRDNTGAVGACLLYENKTVQHAGVIVGIGPDRTAVHPNSGVCFIENGYRDSIHHVQNYSAVTGACLMIKKELFDKLGGLDEELAVAYNDVDFCLRLRRSGLLNVYVPQALLFHYESKSRGYDDKGERHERFLRESQLFRDRWQNIIDDGDPYYNVNLSKEVPWKPEIKL
;
A
#
# COMPACT_ATOMS: atom_id res chain seq x y z
N MET A 1 -17.82 -23.41 -27.63
CA MET A 1 -17.73 -22.00 -28.12
C MET A 1 -19.11 -21.64 -28.73
N LYS A 2 -19.95 -20.95 -27.98
CA LYS A 2 -21.17 -20.32 -28.52
C LYS A 2 -20.91 -18.82 -28.49
N ILE A 3 -20.41 -18.29 -29.60
CA ILE A 3 -20.31 -16.86 -29.84
C ILE A 3 -21.72 -16.42 -30.27
N TYR A 4 -22.39 -15.65 -29.43
CA TYR A 4 -23.71 -15.09 -29.74
C TYR A 4 -23.58 -14.05 -30.87
N LYS A 5 -24.26 -14.32 -31.98
CA LYS A 5 -24.11 -13.64 -33.26
C LYS A 5 -24.61 -12.18 -33.33
N ASN A 6 -25.15 -11.59 -32.23
CA ASN A 6 -25.75 -10.24 -32.24
C ASN A 6 -25.21 -9.33 -31.18
N SER A 7 -23.90 -9.28 -30.98
CA SER A 7 -23.27 -8.34 -30.09
C SER A 7 -22.79 -7.12 -30.88
N GLY A 8 -23.20 -5.91 -30.49
CA GLY A 8 -22.78 -4.65 -31.13
C GLY A 8 -21.30 -4.27 -30.98
N LEU A 9 -20.43 -5.17 -30.49
CA LEU A 9 -18.99 -4.96 -30.42
C LEU A 9 -18.35 -4.98 -31.81
N LYS A 10 -17.41 -4.08 -32.03
CA LYS A 10 -16.58 -4.08 -33.24
C LYS A 10 -15.81 -5.40 -33.37
N PRO A 11 -15.60 -5.90 -34.58
CA PRO A 11 -14.90 -7.17 -34.83
C PRO A 11 -13.52 -7.26 -34.18
N ALA A 12 -12.80 -6.12 -34.05
CA ALA A 12 -11.49 -6.04 -33.41
C ALA A 12 -11.55 -6.35 -31.88
N VAL A 13 -12.60 -5.91 -31.19
CA VAL A 13 -12.83 -6.22 -29.76
C VAL A 13 -13.07 -7.70 -29.56
N LYS A 14 -13.85 -8.33 -30.47
CA LYS A 14 -14.09 -9.78 -30.44
C LYS A 14 -12.82 -10.59 -30.67
N ALA A 15 -11.95 -10.14 -31.57
CA ALA A 15 -10.68 -10.80 -31.86
C ALA A 15 -9.70 -10.68 -30.69
N ALA A 16 -9.55 -9.49 -30.11
CA ALA A 16 -8.64 -9.26 -28.99
C ALA A 16 -9.04 -10.07 -27.74
N LEU A 17 -10.34 -10.12 -27.41
CA LEU A 17 -10.82 -10.90 -26.28
C LEU A 17 -10.77 -12.42 -26.52
N HIS A 18 -10.87 -12.87 -27.77
CA HIS A 18 -10.66 -14.27 -28.14
C HIS A 18 -9.17 -14.67 -28.00
N ASP A 19 -8.26 -13.74 -28.25
CA ASP A 19 -6.82 -13.95 -28.19
C ASP A 19 -6.23 -13.76 -26.76
N LEU A 20 -6.94 -13.09 -25.83
CA LEU A 20 -6.56 -12.93 -24.43
C LEU A 20 -6.46 -14.27 -23.63
N GLY A 21 -6.61 -15.39 -24.21
CA GLY A 21 -6.52 -16.69 -23.54
C GLY A 21 -5.71 -17.75 -24.28
N ALA A 22 -5.09 -17.39 -25.40
CA ALA A 22 -4.47 -18.40 -26.27
C ALA A 22 -3.04 -18.82 -25.88
N GLY A 23 -2.40 -18.18 -24.91
CA GLY A 23 -0.97 -18.34 -24.65
C GLY A 23 -0.53 -19.07 -23.39
N ALA A 24 -1.34 -19.16 -22.36
CA ALA A 24 -0.93 -19.80 -21.12
C ALA A 24 -2.10 -20.55 -20.49
N SER A 25 -2.01 -21.86 -20.41
CA SER A 25 -2.94 -22.76 -19.77
C SER A 25 -4.42 -22.75 -20.28
N ARG A 26 -5.04 -23.90 -20.25
CA ARG A 26 -6.33 -24.32 -20.80
C ARG A 26 -7.59 -23.50 -20.37
N ARG A 27 -7.45 -22.32 -19.77
CA ARG A 27 -8.55 -21.48 -19.31
C ARG A 27 -8.91 -20.46 -20.37
N ARG A 28 -10.11 -20.57 -20.91
CA ARG A 28 -10.67 -19.60 -21.87
C ARG A 28 -11.26 -18.44 -21.09
N GLN A 29 -10.86 -17.22 -21.41
CA GLN A 29 -11.59 -16.02 -21.00
C GLN A 29 -12.89 -15.95 -21.78
N GLU A 30 -13.97 -15.61 -21.09
CA GLU A 30 -15.28 -15.47 -21.68
C GLU A 30 -15.81 -14.05 -21.44
N LEU A 31 -16.27 -13.42 -22.51
CA LEU A 31 -16.98 -12.17 -22.43
C LEU A 31 -18.47 -12.44 -22.35
N PHE A 32 -19.10 -12.03 -21.26
CA PHE A 32 -20.54 -12.08 -21.10
C PHE A 32 -21.14 -10.70 -21.25
N TYR A 33 -22.17 -10.59 -22.09
CA TYR A 33 -23.00 -9.42 -22.10
C TYR A 33 -24.03 -9.56 -20.98
N ALA A 34 -24.17 -8.53 -20.18
CA ALA A 34 -25.20 -8.47 -19.15
C ALA A 34 -26.59 -8.83 -19.71
N ARG A 35 -26.85 -8.46 -20.95
CA ARG A 35 -28.10 -8.79 -21.67
C ARG A 35 -28.45 -10.28 -21.69
N SER A 36 -27.48 -11.18 -21.66
CA SER A 36 -27.74 -12.64 -21.63
C SER A 36 -28.13 -13.18 -20.26
N LEU A 37 -27.95 -12.38 -19.20
CA LEU A 37 -28.31 -12.73 -17.83
C LEU A 37 -29.76 -12.40 -17.46
N PHE A 38 -30.48 -11.66 -18.32
CA PHE A 38 -31.81 -11.14 -18.04
C PHE A 38 -32.91 -11.83 -18.86
N SER A 39 -34.08 -12.03 -18.24
CA SER A 39 -35.34 -12.28 -18.98
C SER A 39 -35.72 -11.02 -19.78
N GLU A 40 -36.64 -11.17 -20.74
CA GLU A 40 -37.11 -10.03 -21.56
C GLU A 40 -37.73 -8.91 -20.72
N GLU A 41 -38.48 -9.23 -19.67
CA GLU A 41 -39.09 -8.27 -18.74
C GLU A 41 -38.06 -7.51 -17.88
N GLN A 42 -36.94 -8.15 -17.54
CA GLN A 42 -35.88 -7.54 -16.75
C GLN A 42 -34.98 -6.60 -17.56
N ARG A 43 -34.93 -6.76 -18.89
CA ARG A 43 -34.03 -5.98 -19.78
C ARG A 43 -34.41 -4.51 -19.89
N GLU A 44 -35.67 -4.16 -19.67
CA GLU A 44 -36.12 -2.76 -19.77
C GLU A 44 -35.81 -1.93 -18.51
N ALA A 45 -35.46 -2.60 -17.39
CA ALA A 45 -35.28 -1.97 -16.08
C ALA A 45 -33.83 -1.90 -15.60
N THR A 46 -32.85 -2.43 -16.34
CA THR A 46 -31.48 -2.52 -15.85
C THR A 46 -30.49 -1.61 -16.61
N GLN A 47 -29.64 -0.90 -15.88
CA GLN A 47 -28.52 -0.12 -16.43
C GLN A 47 -27.29 -0.99 -16.74
N LEU A 48 -27.23 -2.23 -16.24
CA LEU A 48 -26.11 -3.16 -16.48
C LEU A 48 -25.93 -3.50 -17.98
N LEU A 49 -26.91 -3.19 -18.84
CA LEU A 49 -26.79 -3.39 -20.29
C LEU A 49 -25.67 -2.56 -20.94
N GLU A 50 -25.26 -1.48 -20.32
CA GLU A 50 -24.13 -0.64 -20.75
C GLU A 50 -22.77 -1.19 -20.31
N TYR A 51 -22.76 -2.36 -19.67
CA TYR A 51 -21.55 -2.99 -19.15
C TYR A 51 -21.26 -4.36 -19.79
N CYS A 52 -20.01 -4.77 -19.68
CA CYS A 52 -19.51 -6.08 -20.08
C CYS A 52 -18.94 -6.81 -18.87
N ILE A 53 -19.34 -8.06 -18.65
CA ILE A 53 -18.72 -8.93 -17.65
C ILE A 53 -17.58 -9.69 -18.32
N VAL A 54 -16.36 -9.49 -17.83
CA VAL A 54 -15.16 -10.16 -18.29
C VAL A 54 -14.72 -11.16 -17.23
N LYS A 55 -14.69 -12.46 -17.58
CA LYS A 55 -14.32 -13.52 -16.64
C LYS A 55 -13.60 -14.68 -17.30
N THR A 56 -12.91 -15.50 -16.51
CA THR A 56 -12.41 -16.80 -16.99
C THR A 56 -13.53 -17.84 -17.09
N GLY A 57 -13.31 -18.91 -17.88
CA GLY A 57 -14.32 -19.95 -18.10
C GLY A 57 -14.73 -20.72 -16.83
N ASP A 58 -13.86 -20.77 -15.82
CA ASP A 58 -14.08 -21.52 -14.58
C ASP A 58 -14.87 -20.72 -13.53
N VAL A 59 -15.11 -19.44 -13.76
CA VAL A 59 -15.88 -18.56 -12.87
C VAL A 59 -17.38 -18.79 -13.02
N LYS A 60 -18.05 -19.05 -11.90
CA LYS A 60 -19.51 -19.11 -11.79
C LYS A 60 -20.05 -17.84 -11.14
N LEU A 61 -21.01 -17.20 -11.77
CA LEU A 61 -21.63 -15.98 -11.28
C LEU A 61 -22.73 -16.30 -10.25
N HIS A 62 -22.79 -15.52 -9.18
CA HIS A 62 -23.85 -15.63 -8.19
C HIS A 62 -25.17 -15.08 -8.73
N ARG A 63 -26.29 -15.67 -8.36
CA ARG A 63 -27.64 -15.29 -8.83
C ARG A 63 -28.02 -13.83 -8.52
N ASP A 64 -27.51 -13.29 -7.40
CA ASP A 64 -27.81 -11.93 -6.94
C ASP A 64 -26.89 -10.87 -7.58
N MET A 65 -25.92 -11.30 -8.40
CA MET A 65 -24.91 -10.40 -8.98
C MET A 65 -25.54 -9.22 -9.73
N VAL A 66 -26.56 -9.50 -10.54
CA VAL A 66 -27.22 -8.48 -11.34
C VAL A 66 -27.85 -7.40 -10.47
N CYS A 67 -28.60 -7.80 -9.44
CA CYS A 67 -29.28 -6.87 -8.54
C CYS A 67 -28.29 -6.00 -7.75
N GLU A 68 -27.17 -6.57 -7.31
CA GLU A 68 -26.15 -5.82 -6.56
C GLU A 68 -25.37 -4.86 -7.47
N LEU A 69 -25.07 -5.26 -8.69
CA LEU A 69 -24.41 -4.40 -9.67
C LEU A 69 -25.27 -3.23 -10.12
N ASP A 70 -26.59 -3.47 -10.37
CA ASP A 70 -27.51 -2.41 -10.75
C ASP A 70 -27.55 -1.28 -9.69
N LYS A 71 -27.59 -1.62 -8.40
CA LYS A 71 -27.54 -0.62 -7.31
C LYS A 71 -26.31 0.29 -7.40
N VAL A 72 -25.12 -0.31 -7.57
CA VAL A 72 -23.87 0.43 -7.66
C VAL A 72 -23.80 1.28 -8.93
N ILE A 73 -24.35 0.75 -10.04
CA ILE A 73 -24.39 1.50 -11.31
C ILE A 73 -25.34 2.69 -11.21
N GLU A 74 -26.52 2.51 -10.60
CA GLU A 74 -27.50 3.60 -10.39
C GLU A 74 -26.91 4.72 -9.53
N GLU A 75 -26.16 4.37 -8.49
CA GLU A 75 -25.61 5.33 -7.55
C GLU A 75 -24.37 6.07 -8.07
N ARG A 76 -23.45 5.37 -8.75
CA ARG A 76 -22.09 5.87 -9.02
C ARG A 76 -21.69 5.89 -10.48
N GLN A 77 -22.35 5.13 -11.36
CA GLN A 77 -21.99 4.95 -12.78
C GLN A 77 -20.48 4.67 -13.01
N PRO A 78 -19.87 3.72 -12.30
CA PRO A 78 -18.45 3.49 -12.37
C PRO A 78 -18.01 2.98 -13.75
N ALA A 79 -16.77 3.19 -14.13
CA ALA A 79 -16.19 2.64 -15.35
C ALA A 79 -15.81 1.17 -15.19
N VAL A 80 -15.36 0.79 -13.98
CA VAL A 80 -14.96 -0.58 -13.63
C VAL A 80 -15.58 -0.97 -12.30
N ILE A 81 -16.07 -2.21 -12.19
CA ILE A 81 -16.60 -2.78 -10.94
C ILE A 81 -15.92 -4.13 -10.71
N TYR A 82 -15.41 -4.37 -9.51
CA TYR A 82 -14.95 -5.68 -9.05
C TYR A 82 -15.60 -6.03 -7.71
N MET A 83 -15.53 -7.31 -7.35
CA MET A 83 -16.30 -7.86 -6.23
C MET A 83 -15.43 -8.81 -5.40
N ASP A 84 -15.82 -9.03 -4.15
CA ASP A 84 -15.31 -10.16 -3.37
C ASP A 84 -15.65 -11.49 -4.07
N GLU A 85 -14.99 -12.55 -3.67
CA GLU A 85 -15.13 -13.86 -4.31
C GLU A 85 -15.17 -15.01 -3.32
N LEU A 86 -15.78 -16.09 -3.74
CA LEU A 86 -15.66 -17.41 -3.12
C LEU A 86 -14.63 -18.21 -3.92
N ARG A 87 -13.52 -18.61 -3.30
CA ARG A 87 -12.45 -19.40 -3.95
C ARG A 87 -12.21 -20.67 -3.16
N ASP A 88 -12.34 -21.82 -3.81
CA ASP A 88 -12.15 -23.14 -3.20
C ASP A 88 -12.91 -23.32 -1.86
N GLY A 89 -14.08 -22.68 -1.76
CA GLY A 89 -14.93 -22.69 -0.56
C GLY A 89 -14.58 -21.64 0.50
N GLU A 90 -13.59 -20.81 0.28
CA GLU A 90 -13.20 -19.72 1.19
C GLU A 90 -13.63 -18.35 0.64
N LEU A 91 -14.15 -17.50 1.54
CA LEU A 91 -14.47 -16.12 1.20
C LEU A 91 -13.20 -15.28 1.18
N LEU A 92 -12.92 -14.66 0.05
CA LEU A 92 -11.82 -13.74 -0.13
C LEU A 92 -12.34 -12.32 -0.22
N TYR A 93 -12.09 -11.56 0.84
CA TYR A 93 -12.43 -10.14 0.96
C TYR A 93 -11.32 -9.28 0.37
N LYS A 94 -11.69 -8.33 -0.47
CA LYS A 94 -10.76 -7.47 -1.23
C LYS A 94 -10.72 -6.07 -0.62
N PRO A 95 -9.60 -5.34 -0.75
CA PRO A 95 -9.58 -3.91 -0.46
C PRO A 95 -10.35 -3.14 -1.54
N ASP A 96 -10.64 -1.88 -1.28
CA ASP A 96 -10.97 -0.92 -2.33
C ASP A 96 -9.77 -0.72 -3.26
N TYR A 97 -9.93 0.07 -4.31
CA TYR A 97 -8.92 0.16 -5.36
C TYR A 97 -7.54 0.56 -4.82
N ALA A 98 -6.59 -0.33 -5.02
CA ALA A 98 -5.20 -0.24 -4.56
C ALA A 98 -4.27 -0.49 -5.76
N PRO A 99 -3.86 0.57 -6.50
CA PRO A 99 -3.15 0.43 -7.77
C PRO A 99 -1.81 -0.28 -7.63
N ASP A 100 -1.01 0.02 -6.60
CA ASP A 100 0.30 -0.62 -6.41
C ASP A 100 0.16 -2.10 -6.03
N ASN A 101 -0.89 -2.44 -5.27
CA ASN A 101 -1.23 -3.82 -4.98
C ASN A 101 -1.63 -4.57 -6.28
N LEU A 102 -2.47 -3.95 -7.14
CA LEU A 102 -2.86 -4.55 -8.43
C LEU A 102 -1.65 -4.75 -9.35
N MET A 103 -0.67 -3.87 -9.29
CA MET A 103 0.59 -4.04 -10.04
C MET A 103 1.42 -5.20 -9.52
N ALA A 104 1.39 -5.48 -8.21
CA ALA A 104 2.14 -6.55 -7.57
C ALA A 104 1.47 -7.93 -7.73
N HIS A 105 0.12 -7.99 -7.64
CA HIS A 105 -0.63 -9.23 -7.83
C HIS A 105 -2.09 -8.97 -8.25
N ASN A 106 -2.76 -9.98 -8.84
CA ASN A 106 -4.15 -9.85 -9.30
C ASN A 106 -5.16 -10.02 -8.15
N TYR A 107 -5.25 -9.05 -7.23
CA TYR A 107 -6.24 -9.12 -6.15
C TYR A 107 -7.69 -8.91 -6.64
N ILE A 108 -7.90 -8.23 -7.78
CA ILE A 108 -9.23 -8.09 -8.40
C ILE A 108 -9.78 -9.46 -8.80
N GLY A 109 -8.90 -10.39 -9.19
CA GLY A 109 -9.28 -11.76 -9.49
C GLY A 109 -9.75 -11.97 -10.92
N ASN A 110 -10.53 -13.04 -11.11
CA ASN A 110 -10.87 -13.58 -12.41
C ASN A 110 -12.28 -13.18 -12.91
N CYS A 111 -12.87 -12.14 -12.31
CA CYS A 111 -14.13 -11.57 -12.78
C CYS A 111 -14.16 -10.06 -12.52
N VAL A 112 -14.42 -9.29 -13.57
CA VAL A 112 -14.52 -7.83 -13.52
C VAL A 112 -15.65 -7.36 -14.45
N VAL A 113 -16.30 -6.26 -14.09
CA VAL A 113 -17.36 -5.64 -14.89
C VAL A 113 -16.88 -4.30 -15.39
N VAL A 114 -16.99 -4.03 -16.66
CA VAL A 114 -16.41 -2.88 -17.33
C VAL A 114 -17.43 -2.20 -18.21
N ARG A 115 -17.51 -0.87 -18.11
CA ARG A 115 -18.42 -0.08 -18.95
C ARG A 115 -18.04 -0.24 -20.44
N ARG A 116 -19.02 -0.33 -21.30
CA ARG A 116 -18.87 -0.75 -22.70
C ARG A 116 -17.99 0.20 -23.51
N ASP A 117 -18.10 1.51 -23.29
CA ASP A 117 -17.28 2.51 -23.99
C ASP A 117 -15.78 2.28 -23.74
N LEU A 118 -15.41 1.93 -22.50
CA LEU A 118 -14.05 1.64 -22.10
C LEU A 118 -13.53 0.33 -22.73
N MET A 119 -14.41 -0.67 -22.90
CA MET A 119 -14.06 -1.93 -23.58
C MET A 119 -13.71 -1.73 -25.06
N ASP A 120 -14.39 -0.84 -25.76
CA ASP A 120 -14.12 -0.56 -27.18
C ASP A 120 -12.72 0.03 -27.39
N ASP A 121 -12.20 0.77 -26.44
CA ASP A 121 -10.84 1.35 -26.46
C ASP A 121 -9.75 0.33 -26.10
N CYS A 122 -10.04 -0.58 -25.17
CA CYS A 122 -9.10 -1.61 -24.70
C CYS A 122 -8.68 -2.62 -25.76
N ALA A 123 -9.59 -3.03 -26.62
CA ALA A 123 -9.38 -4.12 -27.55
C ALA A 123 -8.30 -3.87 -28.61
N VAL A 124 -7.92 -2.60 -28.80
CA VAL A 124 -6.92 -2.20 -29.79
C VAL A 124 -5.49 -2.24 -29.21
N LYS A 125 -5.33 -2.25 -27.88
CA LYS A 125 -4.04 -1.97 -27.23
C LYS A 125 -3.44 -3.13 -26.42
N LEU A 126 -4.21 -4.19 -26.13
CA LEU A 126 -3.67 -5.37 -25.46
C LEU A 126 -3.02 -6.34 -26.44
N SER A 127 -1.85 -6.83 -26.08
CA SER A 127 -1.14 -7.85 -26.87
C SER A 127 -1.93 -9.16 -26.93
N ARG A 128 -1.79 -9.91 -28.03
CA ARG A 128 -2.37 -11.26 -28.14
C ARG A 128 -1.83 -12.16 -27.01
N GLY A 129 -2.75 -12.78 -26.27
CA GLY A 129 -2.41 -13.68 -25.17
C GLY A 129 -2.22 -13.01 -23.81
N ALA A 130 -2.56 -11.73 -23.66
CA ALA A 130 -2.55 -11.06 -22.36
C ALA A 130 -3.44 -11.78 -21.33
N SER A 131 -2.97 -11.86 -20.07
CA SER A 131 -3.73 -12.44 -18.97
C SER A 131 -4.86 -11.52 -18.52
N LEU A 132 -5.83 -12.06 -17.74
CA LEU A 132 -6.86 -11.19 -17.14
C LEU A 132 -6.23 -10.20 -16.14
N TRP A 133 -5.13 -10.54 -15.51
CA TRP A 133 -4.37 -9.60 -14.69
C TRP A 133 -3.82 -8.42 -15.49
N SER A 134 -3.20 -8.67 -16.65
CA SER A 134 -2.77 -7.61 -17.57
C SER A 134 -3.94 -6.75 -18.04
N PHE A 135 -5.10 -7.38 -18.28
CA PHE A 135 -6.33 -6.66 -18.59
C PHE A 135 -6.78 -5.76 -17.43
N ASN A 136 -6.83 -6.30 -16.20
CA ASN A 136 -7.22 -5.54 -15.01
C ASN A 136 -6.28 -4.35 -14.77
N LYS A 137 -4.97 -4.55 -14.86
CA LYS A 137 -3.97 -3.46 -14.76
C LYS A 137 -4.21 -2.37 -15.80
N TYR A 138 -4.39 -2.77 -17.04
CA TYR A 138 -4.59 -1.82 -18.15
C TYR A 138 -5.87 -1.02 -17.98
N ILE A 139 -7.00 -1.68 -17.71
CA ILE A 139 -8.30 -1.03 -17.64
C ILE A 139 -8.41 -0.08 -16.44
N CYS A 140 -7.99 -0.56 -15.25
CA CYS A 140 -8.03 0.25 -14.04
C CYS A 140 -7.07 1.46 -14.11
N GLY A 141 -5.89 1.29 -14.72
CA GLY A 141 -4.93 2.37 -14.88
C GLY A 141 -5.39 3.51 -15.80
N ARG A 142 -6.50 3.34 -16.53
CA ARG A 142 -7.10 4.38 -17.38
C ARG A 142 -8.27 5.11 -16.70
N CYS A 143 -8.63 4.65 -15.51
CA CYS A 143 -9.72 5.22 -14.73
C CYS A 143 -9.16 6.04 -13.58
N ARG A 144 -9.88 7.06 -13.17
CA ARG A 144 -9.66 7.71 -11.89
C ARG A 144 -10.17 6.79 -10.77
N GLU A 145 -9.65 6.95 -9.56
CA GLU A 145 -10.02 6.11 -8.41
C GLU A 145 -11.54 6.08 -8.19
N GLU A 146 -12.21 7.21 -8.29
CA GLU A 146 -13.67 7.33 -8.12
C GLU A 146 -14.49 6.65 -9.22
N GLU A 147 -13.88 6.30 -10.36
CA GLU A 147 -14.52 5.57 -11.45
C GLU A 147 -14.40 4.04 -11.29
N ILE A 148 -13.69 3.57 -10.25
CA ILE A 148 -13.55 2.16 -9.93
C ILE A 148 -14.36 1.86 -8.68
N ALA A 149 -15.29 0.93 -8.77
CA ALA A 149 -16.13 0.52 -7.65
C ALA A 149 -15.78 -0.90 -7.18
N HIS A 150 -15.70 -1.06 -5.87
CA HIS A 150 -15.64 -2.36 -5.21
C HIS A 150 -17.00 -2.70 -4.59
N VAL A 151 -17.47 -3.91 -4.84
CA VAL A 151 -18.65 -4.47 -4.18
C VAL A 151 -18.18 -5.46 -3.13
N SER A 152 -18.26 -5.08 -1.85
CA SER A 152 -17.83 -5.88 -0.71
C SER A 152 -18.80 -7.06 -0.46
N ARG A 153 -19.04 -7.87 -1.49
CA ARG A 153 -19.87 -9.06 -1.47
C ARG A 153 -19.33 -10.08 -2.45
N ALA A 154 -19.29 -11.36 -2.05
CA ALA A 154 -18.87 -12.44 -2.92
C ALA A 154 -19.98 -12.72 -3.96
N LEU A 155 -19.80 -12.20 -5.17
CA LEU A 155 -20.76 -12.30 -6.27
C LEU A 155 -20.33 -13.28 -7.36
N PHE A 156 -19.21 -13.96 -7.18
CA PHE A 156 -18.79 -15.06 -8.04
C PHE A 156 -18.00 -16.11 -7.27
N GLU A 157 -17.97 -17.32 -7.81
CA GLU A 157 -17.18 -18.45 -7.33
C GLU A 157 -16.12 -18.77 -8.38
N ASP A 158 -14.85 -18.82 -7.97
CA ASP A 158 -13.72 -19.23 -8.79
C ASP A 158 -13.09 -20.51 -8.22
N ASN A 159 -13.33 -21.64 -8.88
CA ASN A 159 -12.76 -22.95 -8.52
C ASN A 159 -11.47 -23.23 -9.28
N GLY A 160 -10.90 -22.23 -9.88
CA GLY A 160 -9.71 -22.34 -10.67
C GLY A 160 -8.49 -21.80 -9.95
N HIS A 161 -7.37 -22.54 -9.96
CA HIS A 161 -6.10 -22.02 -9.48
C HIS A 161 -5.73 -20.76 -10.28
N ILE A 162 -5.42 -19.66 -9.58
CA ILE A 162 -4.70 -18.55 -10.22
C ILE A 162 -3.35 -19.15 -10.61
N SER A 163 -3.06 -19.20 -11.90
CA SER A 163 -1.68 -19.41 -12.30
C SER A 163 -0.93 -18.14 -11.89
N GLU A 164 -0.08 -18.26 -10.87
CA GLU A 164 0.93 -17.27 -10.51
C GLU A 164 1.99 -17.09 -11.60
N ASP A 165 1.80 -17.71 -12.74
CA ASP A 165 2.73 -17.73 -13.89
C ASP A 165 2.97 -16.35 -14.54
N GLY A 166 2.55 -15.26 -13.87
CA GLY A 166 2.79 -13.89 -14.32
C GLY A 166 4.10 -13.25 -13.87
N ALA A 167 4.81 -13.81 -12.88
CA ALA A 167 6.03 -13.18 -12.35
C ALA A 167 7.24 -13.25 -13.31
N ASN A 168 7.19 -14.05 -14.38
CA ASN A 168 8.29 -14.25 -15.33
C ASN A 168 7.95 -14.01 -16.80
N THR A 169 6.73 -13.66 -17.16
CA THR A 169 6.47 -13.19 -18.52
C THR A 169 6.70 -11.68 -18.57
N LYS A 170 7.67 -11.27 -19.39
CA LYS A 170 7.74 -9.89 -19.90
C LYS A 170 6.45 -9.67 -20.73
N ASP A 171 5.34 -9.47 -20.05
CA ASP A 171 4.11 -8.98 -20.66
C ASP A 171 4.42 -7.56 -21.12
N SER A 172 4.86 -7.44 -22.39
CA SER A 172 5.01 -6.16 -23.05
C SER A 172 3.62 -5.57 -23.20
N ILE A 173 3.20 -4.80 -22.20
CA ILE A 173 2.10 -3.84 -22.35
C ILE A 173 2.66 -2.78 -23.29
N VAL A 174 2.12 -2.75 -24.50
CA VAL A 174 2.50 -1.75 -25.50
C VAL A 174 1.90 -0.42 -25.03
N ASP A 175 2.77 0.53 -24.72
CA ASP A 175 2.56 1.96 -24.51
C ASP A 175 1.49 2.40 -23.48
N GLY A 176 1.95 2.78 -22.32
CA GLY A 176 1.19 3.58 -21.35
C GLY A 176 1.53 3.39 -19.88
N PHE A 177 2.10 2.28 -19.51
CA PHE A 177 2.74 2.04 -18.21
C PHE A 177 4.23 1.78 -18.42
N GLU A 178 4.92 2.71 -19.05
CA GLU A 178 6.35 2.79 -18.86
C GLU A 178 6.54 3.06 -17.36
N ASN A 179 7.04 2.05 -16.64
CA ASN A 179 7.77 2.33 -15.41
C ASN A 179 8.71 3.49 -15.75
N ALA A 180 8.53 4.63 -15.09
CA ALA A 180 9.38 5.80 -15.24
C ALA A 180 10.78 5.56 -14.69
N SER A 181 11.32 4.36 -14.86
CA SER A 181 12.63 3.92 -14.36
C SER A 181 13.45 3.18 -15.40
N ASN A 182 13.63 3.79 -16.57
CA ASN A 182 14.81 3.48 -17.39
C ASN A 182 16.10 4.14 -16.88
N GLY A 183 16.09 4.75 -15.69
CA GLY A 183 17.26 5.20 -14.94
C GLY A 183 17.02 4.93 -13.46
N LYS A 184 17.93 4.22 -12.77
CA LYS A 184 17.92 4.11 -11.31
C LYS A 184 17.74 5.50 -10.72
N CYS A 185 16.83 5.68 -9.76
CA CYS A 185 16.64 6.93 -9.04
C CYS A 185 17.96 7.35 -8.42
N CYS A 186 18.50 8.51 -8.80
CA CYS A 186 19.78 9.03 -8.27
C CYS A 186 19.58 10.21 -7.33
N LYS A 187 18.35 10.43 -6.84
CA LYS A 187 18.01 11.52 -5.92
C LYS A 187 18.77 11.37 -4.61
N LYS A 188 19.28 12.49 -4.06
CA LYS A 188 19.93 12.45 -2.74
C LYS A 188 18.88 12.16 -1.66
N ILE A 189 19.19 11.21 -0.77
CA ILE A 189 18.35 10.88 0.39
C ILE A 189 19.00 11.48 1.64
N SER A 190 18.26 12.32 2.37
CA SER A 190 18.62 12.75 3.72
C SER A 190 17.99 11.81 4.74
N VAL A 191 18.81 11.04 5.43
CA VAL A 191 18.39 10.14 6.50
C VAL A 191 18.38 10.91 7.81
N ILE A 192 17.21 11.08 8.43
CA ILE A 192 17.04 11.80 9.69
C ILE A 192 16.89 10.79 10.81
N ILE A 193 17.81 10.83 11.77
CA ILE A 193 17.88 9.90 12.90
C ILE A 193 17.81 10.68 14.20
N PRO A 194 16.60 10.81 14.81
CA PRO A 194 16.49 11.27 16.20
C PRO A 194 17.24 10.34 17.13
N ASN A 195 18.12 10.87 17.98
CA ASN A 195 18.87 10.03 18.92
C ASN A 195 18.85 10.59 20.34
N TYR A 196 18.71 9.69 21.29
CA TYR A 196 18.86 9.93 22.72
C TYR A 196 19.54 8.71 23.34
N GLU A 197 20.77 8.91 23.89
CA GLU A 197 21.56 7.82 24.47
C GLU A 197 21.75 6.62 23.50
N HIS A 198 21.96 5.39 24.01
CA HIS A 198 21.99 4.11 23.27
C HIS A 198 23.01 4.09 22.10
N ALA A 199 24.30 4.31 22.40
CA ALA A 199 25.39 4.37 21.44
C ALA A 199 25.47 3.12 20.52
N ASP A 200 25.25 1.92 21.06
CA ASP A 200 25.32 0.67 20.30
C ASP A 200 24.19 0.54 19.26
N ASP A 201 22.99 1.00 19.61
CA ASP A 201 21.85 0.97 18.67
C ASP A 201 22.09 1.98 17.54
N LEU A 202 22.50 3.21 17.87
CA LEU A 202 22.86 4.22 16.87
C LEU A 202 23.99 3.73 15.94
N ARG A 203 25.08 3.18 16.52
CA ARG A 203 26.20 2.66 15.73
C ARG A 203 25.72 1.60 14.76
N ARG A 204 24.96 0.62 15.21
CA ARG A 204 24.42 -0.46 14.38
C ARG A 204 23.53 0.08 13.24
N CYS A 205 22.68 1.08 13.53
CA CYS A 205 21.83 1.73 12.54
C CYS A 205 22.69 2.41 11.46
N VAL A 206 23.61 3.28 11.86
CA VAL A 206 24.50 4.03 10.95
C VAL A 206 25.39 3.09 10.14
N GLU A 207 26.03 2.10 10.76
CA GLU A 207 26.85 1.10 10.06
C GLU A 207 26.04 0.32 9.02
N SER A 208 24.78 0.00 9.28
CA SER A 208 23.93 -0.67 8.30
C SER A 208 23.64 0.20 7.08
N LEU A 209 23.47 1.51 7.26
CA LEU A 209 23.33 2.48 6.17
C LEU A 209 24.60 2.62 5.34
N LEU A 210 25.76 2.61 5.96
CA LEU A 210 27.05 2.83 5.30
C LEU A 210 27.57 1.58 4.59
N TYR A 211 27.45 0.41 5.22
CA TYR A 211 28.15 -0.82 4.80
C TYR A 211 27.24 -1.89 4.20
N ILE A 212 25.95 -1.97 4.60
CA ILE A 212 25.00 -2.93 4.03
C ILE A 212 24.24 -2.31 2.85
N ASN A 213 23.69 -1.11 3.04
CA ASN A 213 22.92 -0.41 2.01
C ASN A 213 23.71 -0.15 0.73
N SER A 214 23.13 -0.48 -0.43
CA SER A 214 23.74 -0.27 -1.75
C SER A 214 23.53 1.13 -2.33
N TYR A 215 22.54 1.89 -1.83
CA TYR A 215 22.25 3.26 -2.25
C TYR A 215 23.28 4.23 -1.63
N LYS A 216 24.15 4.82 -2.44
CA LYS A 216 25.29 5.59 -1.91
C LYS A 216 25.08 7.11 -1.90
N ASN A 217 24.07 7.64 -2.61
CA ASN A 217 23.79 9.08 -2.59
C ASN A 217 22.94 9.47 -1.37
N ILE A 218 23.52 9.33 -0.18
CA ILE A 218 22.87 9.63 1.10
C ILE A 218 23.68 10.66 1.91
N GLU A 219 22.99 11.39 2.76
CA GLU A 219 23.54 12.06 3.93
C GLU A 219 22.77 11.56 5.17
N ILE A 220 23.45 11.54 6.31
CA ILE A 220 22.87 11.10 7.58
C ILE A 220 22.89 12.28 8.53
N ILE A 221 21.72 12.69 9.02
CA ILE A 221 21.56 13.78 9.96
C ILE A 221 21.11 13.17 11.28
N ILE A 222 22.04 13.03 12.21
CA ILE A 222 21.76 12.59 13.57
C ILE A 222 21.28 13.82 14.34
N VAL A 223 20.07 13.74 14.89
CA VAL A 223 19.51 14.82 15.73
C VAL A 223 19.61 14.39 17.19
N GLU A 224 20.65 14.91 17.85
CA GLU A 224 20.94 14.66 19.26
C GLU A 224 19.91 15.37 20.16
N ASN A 225 19.28 14.62 21.07
CA ASN A 225 18.19 15.08 21.91
C ASN A 225 18.51 14.98 23.41
N ASN A 226 19.38 15.88 23.91
CA ASN A 226 19.69 16.03 25.34
C ASN A 226 20.30 14.78 26.02
N SER A 227 21.12 14.03 25.32
CA SER A 227 21.90 12.92 25.90
C SER A 227 22.90 13.41 26.93
N THR A 228 23.29 12.54 27.86
CA THR A 228 24.17 12.89 28.99
C THR A 228 25.36 11.95 29.17
N SER A 229 25.33 10.74 28.57
CA SER A 229 26.39 9.76 28.74
C SER A 229 27.66 10.10 27.93
N GLU A 230 28.84 9.88 28.50
CA GLU A 230 30.12 10.02 27.76
C GLU A 230 30.22 9.03 26.58
N GLU A 231 29.55 7.86 26.70
CA GLU A 231 29.58 6.83 25.69
C GLU A 231 28.92 7.29 24.38
N ILE A 232 27.77 7.98 24.45
CA ILE A 232 27.09 8.47 23.24
C ILE A 232 27.89 9.61 22.58
N PHE A 233 28.49 10.52 23.37
CA PHE A 233 29.32 11.61 22.81
C PHE A 233 30.56 11.04 22.16
N SER A 234 31.23 10.03 22.75
CA SER A 234 32.32 9.30 22.11
C SER A 234 31.90 8.64 20.79
N CYS A 235 30.70 8.06 20.74
CA CYS A 235 30.18 7.49 19.52
C CYS A 235 29.94 8.56 18.42
N TYR A 236 29.41 9.74 18.78
CA TYR A 236 29.25 10.84 17.83
C TYR A 236 30.63 11.31 17.28
N ASP A 237 31.61 11.50 18.15
CA ASP A 237 32.93 11.93 17.75
C ASP A 237 33.64 10.92 16.81
N GLU A 238 33.46 9.63 17.06
CA GLU A 238 33.97 8.56 16.20
C GLU A 238 33.28 8.58 14.82
N LEU A 239 31.93 8.59 14.77
CA LEU A 239 31.19 8.60 13.52
C LEU A 239 31.49 9.83 12.66
N LEU A 240 31.56 11.00 13.26
CA LEU A 240 31.90 12.26 12.56
C LEU A 240 33.32 12.26 12.04
N ARG A 241 34.31 11.72 12.81
CA ARG A 241 35.69 11.63 12.38
C ARG A 241 35.88 10.65 11.22
N GLU A 242 35.15 9.53 11.22
CA GLU A 242 35.28 8.49 10.21
C GLU A 242 34.53 8.81 8.93
N HIS A 243 33.40 9.53 9.01
CA HIS A 243 32.51 9.81 7.88
C HIS A 243 32.09 11.29 7.78
N PRO A 244 33.04 12.26 7.77
CA PRO A 244 32.74 13.69 7.86
C PRO A 244 31.93 14.24 6.66
N ASP A 245 32.02 13.58 5.51
CA ASP A 245 31.33 13.99 4.28
C ASP A 245 29.89 13.45 4.19
N VAL A 246 29.53 12.50 5.04
CA VAL A 246 28.22 11.80 4.97
C VAL A 246 27.38 12.06 6.22
N ILE A 247 28.02 12.20 7.40
CA ILE A 247 27.32 12.31 8.69
C ILE A 247 27.38 13.74 9.20
N ARG A 248 26.26 14.27 9.64
CA ARG A 248 26.15 15.53 10.38
C ARG A 248 25.46 15.29 11.72
N LEU A 249 25.89 15.97 12.75
CA LEU A 249 25.27 16.00 14.07
C LEU A 249 24.59 17.36 14.26
N GLU A 250 23.29 17.34 14.45
CA GLU A 250 22.48 18.51 14.78
C GLU A 250 21.97 18.38 16.22
N LYS A 251 21.95 19.47 16.96
CA LYS A 251 21.53 19.47 18.37
C LYS A 251 20.14 20.03 18.51
N TRP A 252 19.25 19.24 19.10
CA TRP A 252 17.91 19.67 19.52
C TRP A 252 17.94 20.15 20.97
N GLU A 253 17.59 21.42 21.20
CA GLU A 253 17.63 22.03 22.54
C GLU A 253 16.25 22.03 23.25
N GLY A 254 15.19 21.57 22.58
CA GLY A 254 13.85 21.48 23.12
C GLY A 254 13.60 20.26 24.01
N SER A 255 12.42 20.18 24.60
CA SER A 255 11.94 18.95 25.23
C SER A 255 11.73 17.84 24.20
N PHE A 256 11.68 16.59 24.67
CA PHE A 256 11.42 15.47 23.79
C PHE A 256 10.05 15.58 23.09
N ASN A 257 10.09 15.67 21.79
CA ASN A 257 8.95 15.63 20.90
C ASN A 257 9.44 15.02 19.56
N TYR A 258 9.06 13.77 19.29
CA TYR A 258 9.54 13.05 18.10
C TYR A 258 9.22 13.78 16.80
N SER A 259 8.00 14.35 16.71
CA SER A 259 7.58 15.13 15.54
C SER A 259 8.44 16.37 15.33
N ALA A 260 8.66 17.16 16.38
CA ALA A 260 9.49 18.38 16.31
C ALA A 260 10.95 18.07 15.99
N ILE A 261 11.51 17.01 16.55
CA ILE A 261 12.89 16.56 16.28
C ILE A 261 13.06 16.16 14.82
N ASN A 262 12.10 15.40 14.26
CA ASN A 262 12.14 15.04 12.84
C ASN A 262 11.95 16.26 11.93
N ASN A 263 11.02 17.17 12.26
CA ASN A 263 10.82 18.41 11.53
C ASN A 263 12.10 19.27 11.52
N TYR A 264 12.77 19.36 12.67
CA TYR A 264 14.05 20.06 12.78
C TYR A 264 15.11 19.41 11.90
N GLY A 265 15.28 18.08 11.96
CA GLY A 265 16.19 17.34 11.08
C GLY A 265 15.87 17.55 9.61
N ALA A 266 14.59 17.50 9.22
CA ALA A 266 14.13 17.74 7.85
C ALA A 266 14.47 19.17 7.36
N SER A 267 14.43 20.16 8.25
CA SER A 267 14.80 21.54 7.91
C SER A 267 16.30 21.72 7.62
N ARG A 268 17.15 20.76 8.04
CA ARG A 268 18.60 20.71 7.80
C ARG A 268 18.98 19.86 6.60
N ALA A 269 18.01 19.17 6.01
CA ALA A 269 18.22 18.22 4.93
C ALA A 269 18.46 18.91 3.58
N ASP A 270 19.44 18.42 2.82
CA ASP A 270 19.78 18.89 1.48
C ASP A 270 19.26 17.93 0.38
N GLY A 271 18.80 16.72 0.77
CA GLY A 271 18.29 15.71 -0.16
C GLY A 271 16.91 16.03 -0.70
N GLU A 272 16.62 15.51 -1.89
CA GLU A 272 15.29 15.60 -2.52
C GLU A 272 14.30 14.60 -1.89
N LEU A 273 14.84 13.54 -1.28
CA LEU A 273 14.08 12.57 -0.50
C LEU A 273 14.49 12.64 0.97
N LEU A 274 13.52 12.55 1.86
CA LEU A 274 13.73 12.37 3.28
C LEU A 274 13.46 10.91 3.65
N LEU A 275 14.30 10.36 4.53
CA LEU A 275 14.04 9.10 5.22
C LEU A 275 14.02 9.39 6.73
N LEU A 276 12.83 9.38 7.33
CA LEU A 276 12.70 9.35 8.79
C LEU A 276 13.06 7.94 9.24
N LEU A 277 14.02 7.80 10.14
CA LEU A 277 14.55 6.51 10.56
C LEU A 277 14.83 6.49 12.06
N ASN A 278 14.30 5.50 12.76
CA ASN A 278 14.62 5.31 14.17
C ASN A 278 16.07 4.82 14.35
N ASN A 279 16.72 5.26 15.43
CA ASN A 279 18.10 4.92 15.77
C ASN A 279 18.33 3.43 16.11
N ASP A 280 17.27 2.69 16.44
CA ASP A 280 17.28 1.27 16.79
C ASP A 280 16.86 0.35 15.62
N THR A 281 17.04 0.82 14.39
CA THR A 281 16.81 0.04 13.16
C THR A 281 18.11 -0.52 12.59
N LYS A 282 17.99 -1.55 11.75
CA LYS A 282 19.12 -2.12 11.00
C LYS A 282 18.66 -2.59 9.63
N ILE A 283 19.23 -2.04 8.56
CA ILE A 283 18.99 -2.56 7.19
C ILE A 283 19.49 -4.00 7.09
N ILE A 284 18.67 -4.86 6.48
CA ILE A 284 18.98 -6.26 6.21
C ILE A 284 19.23 -6.45 4.72
N GLU A 285 18.31 -5.97 3.88
CA GLU A 285 18.42 -6.08 2.42
C GLU A 285 19.17 -4.88 1.84
N PRO A 286 20.28 -5.12 1.11
CA PRO A 286 21.12 -4.04 0.56
C PRO A 286 20.37 -3.04 -0.31
N ASP A 287 19.38 -3.48 -1.06
CA ASP A 287 18.63 -2.64 -2.01
C ASP A 287 17.36 -1.99 -1.40
N SER A 288 17.22 -2.02 -0.05
CA SER A 288 16.05 -1.45 0.65
C SER A 288 15.78 -0.01 0.26
N LEU A 289 16.79 0.86 0.26
CA LEU A 289 16.59 2.27 -0.08
C LEU A 289 16.31 2.49 -1.58
N TRP A 290 16.84 1.64 -2.46
CA TRP A 290 16.48 1.65 -3.87
C TRP A 290 15.01 1.33 -4.07
N ALA A 291 14.53 0.26 -3.43
CA ALA A 291 13.14 -0.17 -3.52
C ALA A 291 12.18 0.93 -3.02
N MET A 292 12.50 1.60 -1.90
CA MET A 292 11.69 2.71 -1.40
C MET A 292 11.72 3.93 -2.34
N ALA A 293 12.90 4.29 -2.84
CA ALA A 293 13.09 5.48 -3.68
C ALA A 293 12.35 5.37 -5.01
N GLU A 294 12.25 4.18 -5.61
CA GLU A 294 11.49 3.95 -6.84
C GLU A 294 10.01 4.33 -6.69
N TYR A 295 9.42 4.10 -5.53
CA TYR A 295 8.05 4.52 -5.23
C TYR A 295 7.99 5.99 -4.81
N ALA A 296 8.90 6.44 -3.95
CA ALA A 296 8.86 7.79 -3.42
C ALA A 296 8.97 8.90 -4.48
N VAL A 297 9.63 8.65 -5.62
CA VAL A 297 9.76 9.66 -6.70
C VAL A 297 8.53 9.81 -7.58
N ARG A 298 7.56 8.91 -7.50
CA ARG A 298 6.33 8.94 -8.33
C ARG A 298 5.43 10.11 -7.92
N ASP A 299 4.74 10.71 -8.87
CA ASP A 299 3.92 11.90 -8.63
C ASP A 299 2.71 11.65 -7.73
N ASN A 300 2.14 10.45 -7.80
CA ASN A 300 0.98 10.04 -7.01
C ASN A 300 1.34 9.40 -5.66
N THR A 301 2.63 9.28 -5.30
CA THR A 301 3.06 8.66 -4.06
C THR A 301 3.28 9.71 -2.97
N GLY A 302 2.69 9.45 -1.80
CA GLY A 302 2.91 10.15 -0.55
C GLY A 302 4.08 9.57 0.23
N ALA A 303 3.79 8.80 1.28
CA ALA A 303 4.78 8.14 2.11
C ALA A 303 5.06 6.71 1.63
N VAL A 304 6.31 6.27 1.78
CA VAL A 304 6.75 4.89 1.49
C VAL A 304 7.31 4.28 2.76
N GLY A 305 6.78 3.14 3.17
CA GLY A 305 7.21 2.38 4.36
C GLY A 305 7.87 1.06 4.00
N ALA A 306 8.85 0.65 4.81
CA ALA A 306 9.56 -0.61 4.69
C ALA A 306 8.88 -1.74 5.48
N CYS A 307 9.23 -2.99 5.22
CA CYS A 307 8.93 -4.10 6.11
C CYS A 307 9.87 -4.07 7.31
N LEU A 308 9.31 -3.97 8.52
CA LEU A 308 10.09 -4.03 9.75
C LEU A 308 9.84 -5.33 10.49
N LEU A 309 10.91 -5.95 10.95
CA LEU A 309 10.90 -7.18 11.72
C LEU A 309 11.39 -6.95 13.14
N TYR A 310 10.79 -7.66 14.09
CA TYR A 310 11.38 -7.87 15.40
C TYR A 310 12.62 -8.77 15.29
N GLU A 311 13.46 -8.77 16.32
CA GLU A 311 14.68 -9.60 16.40
C GLU A 311 14.38 -11.11 16.21
N ASN A 312 13.22 -11.57 16.66
CA ASN A 312 12.73 -12.95 16.51
C ASN A 312 12.21 -13.27 15.10
N LYS A 313 12.36 -12.34 14.14
CA LYS A 313 11.90 -12.45 12.75
C LYS A 313 10.38 -12.55 12.57
N THR A 314 9.60 -12.08 13.52
CA THR A 314 8.19 -11.80 13.29
C THR A 314 8.03 -10.38 12.74
N VAL A 315 6.97 -10.19 11.96
CA VAL A 315 6.65 -8.88 11.39
C VAL A 315 6.28 -7.90 12.51
N GLN A 316 6.88 -6.72 12.51
CA GLN A 316 6.47 -5.61 13.33
C GLN A 316 5.58 -4.65 12.53
N HIS A 317 6.03 -4.29 11.32
CA HIS A 317 5.32 -3.42 10.42
C HIS A 317 5.28 -4.01 9.00
N ALA A 318 4.07 -4.10 8.47
CA ALA A 318 3.77 -4.34 7.06
C ALA A 318 2.48 -3.57 6.71
N GLY A 319 2.53 -2.22 6.89
CA GLY A 319 1.40 -1.32 6.71
C GLY A 319 0.58 -1.06 7.98
N VAL A 320 -0.26 -0.03 7.93
CA VAL A 320 -1.17 0.40 9.02
C VAL A 320 -2.57 0.54 8.48
N ILE A 321 -3.53 -0.04 9.20
CA ILE A 321 -4.98 0.09 8.97
C ILE A 321 -5.58 0.99 10.04
N VAL A 322 -6.45 1.91 9.63
CA VAL A 322 -7.13 2.87 10.51
C VAL A 322 -8.55 2.39 10.85
N GLY A 323 -9.02 2.69 12.06
CA GLY A 323 -10.38 2.38 12.50
C GLY A 323 -10.59 0.95 12.98
N ILE A 324 -9.52 0.17 13.19
CA ILE A 324 -9.57 -1.18 13.74
C ILE A 324 -8.72 -1.31 15.02
N GLY A 325 -8.78 -2.47 15.65
CA GLY A 325 -8.11 -2.74 16.93
C GLY A 325 -8.93 -2.33 18.15
N PRO A 326 -8.42 -2.60 19.36
CA PRO A 326 -9.16 -2.39 20.61
C PRO A 326 -9.60 -0.94 20.81
N ASP A 327 -8.76 0.02 20.44
CA ASP A 327 -9.01 1.45 20.60
C ASP A 327 -9.66 2.09 19.36
N ARG A 328 -9.90 1.32 18.30
CA ARG A 328 -10.48 1.82 17.04
C ARG A 328 -9.73 3.02 16.46
N THR A 329 -8.41 3.04 16.57
CA THR A 329 -7.55 4.11 16.04
C THR A 329 -6.76 3.65 14.83
N ALA A 330 -5.61 3.01 15.05
CA ALA A 330 -4.74 2.48 14.01
C ALA A 330 -3.94 1.28 14.53
N VAL A 331 -3.76 0.25 13.69
CA VAL A 331 -3.00 -0.95 14.05
C VAL A 331 -2.10 -1.42 12.90
N HIS A 332 -1.08 -2.20 13.27
CA HIS A 332 -0.25 -2.98 12.35
C HIS A 332 -0.88 -4.37 12.16
N PRO A 333 -1.63 -4.63 11.07
CA PRO A 333 -2.51 -5.80 10.99
C PRO A 333 -1.77 -7.14 10.90
N ASN A 334 -0.49 -7.14 10.51
CA ASN A 334 0.36 -8.34 10.41
C ASN A 334 1.37 -8.45 11.56
N SER A 335 1.27 -7.60 12.59
CA SER A 335 2.20 -7.63 13.73
C SER A 335 2.19 -8.98 14.45
N GLY A 336 3.39 -9.53 14.71
CA GLY A 336 3.59 -10.82 15.35
C GLY A 336 3.51 -12.03 14.43
N VAL A 337 3.10 -11.86 13.16
CA VAL A 337 3.12 -12.96 12.17
C VAL A 337 4.56 -13.30 11.80
N CYS A 338 4.89 -14.58 11.66
CA CYS A 338 6.21 -14.99 11.22
C CYS A 338 6.47 -14.52 9.79
N PHE A 339 7.63 -13.92 9.52
CA PHE A 339 7.94 -13.33 8.21
C PHE A 339 7.92 -14.33 7.04
N ILE A 340 8.12 -15.63 7.31
CA ILE A 340 8.01 -16.67 6.27
C ILE A 340 6.56 -17.00 5.89
N GLU A 341 5.56 -16.51 6.64
CA GLU A 341 4.17 -16.66 6.30
C GLU A 341 3.74 -15.53 5.35
N ASN A 342 2.72 -15.80 4.56
CA ASN A 342 2.29 -14.83 3.53
C ASN A 342 1.44 -13.67 4.09
N GLY A 343 0.87 -13.84 5.30
CA GLY A 343 -0.18 -12.94 5.79
C GLY A 343 -1.49 -13.11 5.01
N TYR A 344 -2.44 -12.22 5.26
CA TYR A 344 -3.71 -12.24 4.53
C TYR A 344 -3.48 -11.85 3.07
N ARG A 345 -3.78 -12.76 2.12
CA ARG A 345 -3.64 -12.54 0.66
C ARG A 345 -2.24 -12.05 0.27
N ASP A 346 -1.22 -12.66 0.81
CA ASP A 346 0.19 -12.31 0.57
C ASP A 346 0.58 -10.87 0.95
N SER A 347 -0.19 -10.25 1.88
CA SER A 347 -0.02 -8.84 2.30
C SER A 347 1.35 -8.53 2.91
N ILE A 348 2.12 -9.53 3.34
CA ILE A 348 3.48 -9.34 3.86
C ILE A 348 4.49 -9.21 2.72
N HIS A 349 4.33 -9.96 1.62
CA HIS A 349 5.36 -10.10 0.58
C HIS A 349 5.06 -9.33 -0.72
N HIS A 350 3.88 -8.77 -0.86
CA HIS A 350 3.53 -7.93 -2.01
C HIS A 350 3.49 -6.45 -1.62
N VAL A 351 3.82 -5.59 -2.57
CA VAL A 351 3.61 -4.14 -2.43
C VAL A 351 2.13 -3.88 -2.21
N GLN A 352 1.82 -3.02 -1.25
CA GLN A 352 0.45 -2.69 -0.85
C GLN A 352 0.26 -1.19 -0.77
N ASN A 353 -0.95 -0.72 -1.09
CA ASN A 353 -1.39 0.59 -0.62
C ASN A 353 -2.03 0.43 0.76
N TYR A 354 -1.68 1.31 1.67
CA TYR A 354 -2.23 1.36 3.02
C TYR A 354 -2.64 2.78 3.40
N SER A 355 -3.49 2.90 4.40
CA SER A 355 -3.87 4.22 4.92
C SER A 355 -2.69 4.92 5.57
N ALA A 356 -1.77 4.17 6.19
CA ALA A 356 -0.53 4.72 6.73
C ALA A 356 0.62 3.71 6.72
N VAL A 357 1.83 4.24 6.92
CA VAL A 357 3.08 3.50 7.19
C VAL A 357 3.76 4.14 8.39
N THR A 358 4.60 3.36 9.11
CA THR A 358 5.21 3.82 10.36
C THR A 358 6.36 4.80 10.14
N GLY A 359 6.45 5.81 11.02
CA GLY A 359 7.56 6.75 11.09
C GLY A 359 8.91 6.13 11.48
N ALA A 360 8.93 4.89 11.97
CA ALA A 360 10.18 4.19 12.27
C ALA A 360 11.08 3.99 11.04
N CYS A 361 10.48 3.90 9.83
CA CYS A 361 11.19 3.91 8.54
C CYS A 361 10.21 4.43 7.45
N LEU A 362 10.22 5.74 7.22
CA LEU A 362 9.30 6.41 6.31
C LEU A 362 10.08 7.27 5.31
N MET A 363 9.95 6.99 4.02
CA MET A 363 10.54 7.79 2.95
C MET A 363 9.49 8.66 2.27
N ILE A 364 9.87 9.90 1.93
CA ILE A 364 8.99 10.87 1.27
C ILE A 364 9.80 11.90 0.49
N LYS A 365 9.21 12.53 -0.54
CA LYS A 365 9.77 13.73 -1.16
C LYS A 365 9.87 14.87 -0.16
N LYS A 366 11.05 15.51 -0.06
CA LYS A 366 11.23 16.66 0.84
C LYS A 366 10.24 17.80 0.53
N GLU A 367 10.06 18.13 -0.74
CA GLU A 367 9.11 19.15 -1.18
C GLU A 367 7.68 18.88 -0.66
N LEU A 368 7.27 17.61 -0.67
CA LEU A 368 5.94 17.20 -0.20
C LEU A 368 5.84 17.28 1.33
N PHE A 369 6.89 16.86 2.04
CA PHE A 369 6.97 16.98 3.49
C PHE A 369 6.86 18.45 3.93
N ASP A 370 7.64 19.32 3.30
CA ASP A 370 7.65 20.76 3.58
C ASP A 370 6.30 21.41 3.25
N LYS A 371 5.70 21.06 2.11
CA LYS A 371 4.38 21.58 1.67
C LYS A 371 3.26 21.26 2.65
N LEU A 372 3.30 20.09 3.29
CA LEU A 372 2.32 19.67 4.29
C LEU A 372 2.65 20.16 5.71
N GLY A 373 3.76 20.89 5.89
CA GLY A 373 4.19 21.43 7.19
C GLY A 373 4.83 20.40 8.11
N GLY A 374 5.31 19.27 7.57
CA GLY A 374 5.94 18.20 8.35
C GLY A 374 4.97 17.40 9.22
N LEU A 375 5.53 16.74 10.24
CA LEU A 375 4.75 16.05 11.28
C LEU A 375 4.08 17.06 12.20
N ASP A 376 2.89 16.74 12.71
CA ASP A 376 2.20 17.60 13.66
C ASP A 376 2.83 17.47 15.07
N GLU A 377 3.32 18.57 15.60
CA GLU A 377 4.02 18.62 16.89
C GLU A 377 3.08 18.48 18.11
N GLU A 378 1.76 18.64 17.93
CA GLU A 378 0.77 18.30 18.96
C GLU A 378 0.65 16.79 19.16
N LEU A 379 0.96 16.00 18.13
CA LEU A 379 1.13 14.54 18.17
C LEU A 379 2.63 14.25 18.38
N ALA A 380 3.09 14.46 19.60
CA ALA A 380 4.52 14.44 19.90
C ALA A 380 5.17 13.08 19.68
N VAL A 381 4.41 11.98 19.85
CA VAL A 381 4.92 10.60 19.78
C VAL A 381 3.94 9.65 19.13
N ALA A 382 2.68 9.55 19.61
CA ALA A 382 1.71 8.60 19.09
C ALA A 382 0.96 9.20 17.89
N TYR A 383 0.69 8.37 16.89
CA TYR A 383 -0.13 8.69 15.72
C TYR A 383 0.36 9.82 14.81
N ASN A 384 1.55 10.38 15.04
CA ASN A 384 2.10 11.45 14.21
C ASN A 384 2.35 11.01 12.75
N ASP A 385 2.84 9.80 12.56
CA ASP A 385 3.05 9.15 11.27
C ASP A 385 1.70 8.80 10.59
N VAL A 386 0.74 8.30 11.36
CA VAL A 386 -0.61 7.99 10.85
C VAL A 386 -1.34 9.27 10.43
N ASP A 387 -1.32 10.31 11.26
CA ASP A 387 -1.86 11.65 10.93
C ASP A 387 -1.24 12.20 9.64
N PHE A 388 0.09 12.14 9.55
CA PHE A 388 0.81 12.62 8.38
C PHE A 388 0.41 11.85 7.11
N CYS A 389 0.34 10.53 7.19
CA CYS A 389 -0.10 9.67 6.09
C CYS A 389 -1.56 9.95 5.68
N LEU A 390 -2.46 10.23 6.63
CA LEU A 390 -3.85 10.59 6.33
C LEU A 390 -3.95 11.97 5.68
N ARG A 391 -3.09 12.94 6.06
CA ARG A 391 -3.00 14.24 5.36
C ARG A 391 -2.52 14.09 3.91
N LEU A 392 -1.57 13.18 3.65
CA LEU A 392 -1.13 12.83 2.30
C LEU A 392 -2.28 12.23 1.47
N ARG A 393 -3.03 11.27 2.04
CA ARG A 393 -4.20 10.68 1.38
C ARG A 393 -5.29 11.71 1.09
N ARG A 394 -5.57 12.60 2.03
CA ARG A 394 -6.52 13.72 1.81
C ARG A 394 -6.10 14.64 0.66
N SER A 395 -4.81 14.67 0.34
CA SER A 395 -4.26 15.41 -0.82
C SER A 395 -4.28 14.57 -2.12
N GLY A 396 -4.91 13.39 -2.13
CA GLY A 396 -5.02 12.50 -3.29
C GLY A 396 -3.76 11.66 -3.55
N LEU A 397 -2.89 11.49 -2.54
CA LEU A 397 -1.66 10.72 -2.67
C LEU A 397 -1.80 9.34 -2.03
N LEU A 398 -1.04 8.37 -2.53
CA LEU A 398 -1.02 6.99 -2.06
C LEU A 398 0.14 6.77 -1.09
N ASN A 399 -0.13 6.12 0.02
CA ASN A 399 0.93 5.59 0.89
C ASN A 399 1.21 4.14 0.48
N VAL A 400 2.49 3.79 0.37
CA VAL A 400 2.93 2.53 -0.21
C VAL A 400 3.80 1.76 0.77
N TYR A 401 3.44 0.52 1.04
CA TYR A 401 4.28 -0.45 1.74
C TYR A 401 5.11 -1.24 0.74
N VAL A 402 6.42 -1.30 0.94
CA VAL A 402 7.39 -1.94 0.05
C VAL A 402 8.12 -3.06 0.78
N PRO A 403 7.73 -4.34 0.59
CA PRO A 403 8.32 -5.48 1.31
C PRO A 403 9.77 -5.78 0.93
N GLN A 404 10.25 -5.31 -0.24
CA GLN A 404 11.65 -5.42 -0.67
C GLN A 404 12.59 -4.54 0.17
N ALA A 405 12.07 -3.52 0.84
CA ALA A 405 12.79 -2.76 1.85
C ALA A 405 12.64 -3.49 3.20
N LEU A 406 13.69 -4.14 3.66
CA LEU A 406 13.64 -5.02 4.84
C LEU A 406 14.65 -4.59 5.90
N LEU A 407 14.14 -4.31 7.11
CA LEU A 407 14.93 -3.87 8.25
C LEU A 407 14.53 -4.64 9.52
N PHE A 408 15.47 -4.82 10.44
CA PHE A 408 15.13 -5.05 11.85
C PHE A 408 14.81 -3.73 12.54
N HIS A 409 13.89 -3.77 13.50
CA HIS A 409 13.61 -2.66 14.41
C HIS A 409 13.55 -3.22 15.84
N TYR A 410 14.54 -2.85 16.65
CA TYR A 410 14.79 -3.40 17.99
C TYR A 410 14.00 -2.69 19.09
N GLU A 411 12.78 -2.30 18.79
CA GLU A 411 11.83 -1.46 19.53
C GLU A 411 11.94 -1.53 21.08
N SER A 412 11.60 -0.44 21.72
CA SER A 412 11.34 -0.30 23.18
C SER A 412 12.55 -0.25 24.12
N LYS A 413 13.78 -0.19 23.62
CA LYS A 413 14.95 -0.06 24.51
C LYS A 413 15.10 1.35 25.10
N SER A 414 14.84 2.39 24.30
CA SER A 414 15.04 3.79 24.71
C SER A 414 13.82 4.42 25.38
N ARG A 415 12.60 4.03 24.98
CA ARG A 415 11.37 4.71 25.40
C ARG A 415 10.55 3.95 26.44
N GLY A 416 10.56 2.60 26.42
CA GLY A 416 9.65 1.78 27.22
C GLY A 416 8.19 1.91 26.74
N TYR A 417 7.26 1.23 27.42
CA TYR A 417 5.84 1.25 27.08
C TYR A 417 5.14 2.49 27.67
N ASP A 418 4.16 3.04 26.93
CA ASP A 418 3.32 4.20 27.37
C ASP A 418 2.14 3.73 28.27
N ASP A 419 2.40 2.82 29.21
CA ASP A 419 1.39 2.16 30.02
C ASP A 419 1.16 2.81 31.40
N LYS A 420 2.03 3.77 31.83
CA LYS A 420 1.97 4.39 33.16
C LYS A 420 2.45 5.84 33.19
N GLY A 421 1.92 6.60 34.14
CA GLY A 421 2.35 7.96 34.49
C GLY A 421 2.13 8.97 33.37
N GLU A 422 2.98 9.99 33.30
CA GLU A 422 2.87 11.10 32.33
C GLU A 422 2.89 10.65 30.87
N ARG A 423 3.57 9.53 30.57
CA ARG A 423 3.60 8.95 29.22
C ARG A 423 2.23 8.42 28.82
N HIS A 424 1.54 7.74 29.75
CA HIS A 424 0.17 7.25 29.52
C HIS A 424 -0.81 8.42 29.34
N GLU A 425 -0.72 9.46 30.15
CA GLU A 425 -1.55 10.65 30.00
C GLU A 425 -1.31 11.35 28.65
N ARG A 426 -0.05 11.45 28.22
CA ARG A 426 0.29 11.94 26.87
C ARG A 426 -0.34 11.08 25.78
N PHE A 427 -0.17 9.75 25.85
CA PHE A 427 -0.76 8.82 24.89
C PHE A 427 -2.28 8.97 24.79
N LEU A 428 -2.97 9.11 25.93
CA LEU A 428 -4.43 9.31 25.93
C LEU A 428 -4.82 10.65 25.27
N ARG A 429 -4.08 11.73 25.53
CA ARG A 429 -4.33 13.03 24.88
C ARG A 429 -4.10 12.96 23.37
N GLU A 430 -2.99 12.37 22.95
CA GLU A 430 -2.66 12.22 21.52
C GLU A 430 -3.67 11.29 20.80
N SER A 431 -4.11 10.21 21.46
CA SER A 431 -5.17 9.34 20.95
C SER A 431 -6.51 10.07 20.79
N GLN A 432 -6.85 10.92 21.75
CA GLN A 432 -8.09 11.70 21.66
C GLN A 432 -8.00 12.74 20.52
N LEU A 433 -6.88 13.47 20.43
CA LEU A 433 -6.64 14.43 19.37
C LEU A 433 -6.70 13.77 17.98
N PHE A 434 -6.10 12.58 17.84
CA PHE A 434 -6.15 11.81 16.61
C PHE A 434 -7.59 11.43 16.26
N ARG A 435 -8.39 10.92 17.21
CA ARG A 435 -9.80 10.59 16.97
C ARG A 435 -10.62 11.82 16.58
N ASP A 436 -10.49 12.93 17.31
CA ASP A 436 -11.26 14.16 17.03
C ASP A 436 -11.00 14.67 15.61
N ARG A 437 -9.76 14.51 15.12
CA ARG A 437 -9.36 14.94 13.78
C ARG A 437 -9.83 14.00 12.67
N TRP A 438 -9.81 12.69 12.94
CA TRP A 438 -10.00 11.66 11.92
C TRP A 438 -11.24 10.79 12.14
N GLN A 439 -12.18 11.22 13.00
CA GLN A 439 -13.38 10.47 13.34
C GLN A 439 -14.16 10.02 12.10
N ASN A 440 -14.29 10.89 11.11
CA ASN A 440 -14.97 10.55 9.84
C ASN A 440 -14.32 9.37 9.12
N ILE A 441 -12.98 9.33 9.04
CA ILE A 441 -12.27 8.20 8.40
C ILE A 441 -12.39 6.93 9.23
N ILE A 442 -12.36 7.06 10.56
CA ILE A 442 -12.55 5.93 11.48
C ILE A 442 -13.95 5.32 11.32
N ASP A 443 -14.97 6.15 11.18
CA ASP A 443 -16.38 5.73 11.03
C ASP A 443 -16.67 5.14 9.65
N ASP A 444 -16.17 5.79 8.59
CA ASP A 444 -16.33 5.33 7.21
C ASP A 444 -15.58 4.01 6.95
N GLY A 445 -14.52 3.76 7.71
CA GLY A 445 -13.64 2.60 7.58
C GLY A 445 -12.47 2.83 6.65
N ASP A 446 -11.46 1.97 6.79
CA ASP A 446 -10.24 2.02 5.97
C ASP A 446 -10.50 1.38 4.60
N PRO A 447 -10.27 2.06 3.47
CA PRO A 447 -10.54 1.52 2.15
C PRO A 447 -9.65 0.30 1.81
N TYR A 448 -8.51 0.15 2.47
CA TYR A 448 -7.64 -1.02 2.27
C TYR A 448 -7.99 -2.19 3.21
N TYR A 449 -9.11 -2.07 3.96
CA TYR A 449 -9.60 -3.10 4.87
C TYR A 449 -11.09 -3.35 4.65
N ASN A 450 -11.43 -4.53 4.12
CA ASN A 450 -12.81 -4.86 3.75
C ASN A 450 -13.76 -4.79 4.94
N VAL A 451 -14.95 -4.22 4.73
CA VAL A 451 -15.98 -4.01 5.76
C VAL A 451 -16.53 -5.33 6.38
N ASN A 452 -16.30 -6.47 5.73
CA ASN A 452 -16.68 -7.79 6.22
C ASN A 452 -15.60 -8.45 7.09
N LEU A 453 -14.47 -7.78 7.28
CA LEU A 453 -13.42 -8.23 8.19
C LEU A 453 -13.62 -7.64 9.59
N SER A 454 -13.22 -8.41 10.62
CA SER A 454 -13.35 -8.01 12.01
C SER A 454 -12.54 -6.76 12.32
N LYS A 455 -13.19 -5.79 12.94
CA LYS A 455 -12.51 -4.60 13.44
C LYS A 455 -11.70 -4.84 14.73
N GLU A 456 -11.87 -5.98 15.37
CA GLU A 456 -11.16 -6.33 16.64
C GLU A 456 -9.94 -7.22 16.38
N VAL A 457 -10.10 -8.21 15.50
CA VAL A 457 -9.04 -9.18 15.18
C VAL A 457 -8.70 -9.04 13.69
N PRO A 458 -7.56 -8.45 13.35
CA PRO A 458 -7.20 -8.22 11.95
C PRO A 458 -7.27 -9.49 11.09
N TRP A 459 -7.72 -9.33 9.87
CA TRP A 459 -7.81 -10.35 8.83
C TRP A 459 -8.74 -11.54 9.11
N LYS A 460 -9.55 -11.48 10.15
CA LYS A 460 -10.58 -12.50 10.40
C LYS A 460 -11.93 -12.00 9.87
N PRO A 461 -12.78 -12.90 9.32
CA PRO A 461 -14.15 -12.53 8.99
C PRO A 461 -14.89 -12.00 10.21
N GLU A 462 -15.73 -10.99 10.02
CA GLU A 462 -16.61 -10.54 11.08
C GLU A 462 -17.73 -11.57 11.32
N ILE A 463 -17.82 -12.10 12.54
CA ILE A 463 -18.90 -13.01 12.93
C ILE A 463 -20.13 -12.14 13.19
N LYS A 464 -21.03 -12.06 12.22
CA LYS A 464 -22.36 -11.46 12.46
C LYS A 464 -23.18 -12.45 13.28
N LEU A 465 -23.31 -12.18 14.61
CA LEU A 465 -24.18 -12.92 15.53
C LEU A 465 -25.65 -12.69 15.19
#